data_0baf5a8ea942ca2dbfa5743ff1c540a9
#
_entry.id   0baf5a8ea942ca2dbfa5743ff1c540a9
#
_cell.length_a   1.000
_cell.length_b   1.000
_cell.length_c   1.000
_cell.angle_alpha   90.00
_cell.angle_beta   90.00
_cell.angle_gamma   90.00
#
_symmetry.space_group_name_H-M   'P 1'
#
loop_
_entity.id
_entity.type
_entity.pdbx_description
1 polymer ?
#
loop_
_entity_poly.entity_id
_entity_poly.type
_entity_poly.pdbx_seq_one_letter_code
_entity_poly.pdbx_strand_id
1 'polypeptide(L)'
;MTRTEKLLAELIALPSVNPAFATADGAPAPARQIHGEIRVTDFLAAKAAKAGLDIDFQKVFPDRSNIIVRLLPKNKVQQTILLAPHLDTVGAPDALFTPQRKNGRLHGRGACDTKGSVAAMFTALCELAGSKSRPMDTQIVFVGLVDEEYTQSGSRAFVAQASRLCVPNMLTNGRDARATTLAIVGEPTKLRLVTAHKGSLWLQLETRGKAAHGATPHLGKNAVHEMAKVVDFLETDYAAQLRRRKHSLLGTATVNVGQISGGTQPNIVPAACTISVDRRTLPGETESAVCREIAACLRAKKLTAKVSNTKLAPAPAMETDSALPLVRQFSRSLGQTSPAGVDYFCDAAILAAGGIPSVVFGPGDIAQAHTADEWISLAELERGKNLLLNFLKSLS
;
A
#
# COMPACT_ATOMS: atom_id res chain seq x y z
N MET A 1 -2.36 12.61 -27.80
CA MET A 1 -1.87 11.74 -26.69
C MET A 1 -0.68 12.43 -26.08
N THR A 2 -0.74 12.76 -24.77
CA THR A 2 0.39 13.34 -24.03
C THR A 2 1.49 12.29 -23.79
N ARG A 3 2.69 12.74 -23.35
CA ARG A 3 3.76 11.80 -22.99
C ARG A 3 3.35 10.89 -21.83
N THR A 4 2.63 11.43 -20.84
CA THR A 4 2.14 10.68 -19.68
C THR A 4 1.10 9.63 -20.08
N GLU A 5 0.13 10.02 -20.93
CA GLU A 5 -0.89 9.10 -21.47
C GLU A 5 -0.24 7.95 -22.26
N LYS A 6 0.75 8.27 -23.13
CA LYS A 6 1.48 7.26 -23.91
C LYS A 6 2.22 6.29 -23.01
N LEU A 7 2.92 6.81 -21.99
CA LEU A 7 3.64 5.98 -21.04
C LEU A 7 2.70 5.05 -20.27
N LEU A 8 1.55 5.57 -19.81
CA LEU A 8 0.55 4.75 -19.12
C LEU A 8 0.00 3.64 -20.01
N ALA A 9 -0.32 3.93 -21.27
CA ALA A 9 -0.78 2.90 -22.20
C ALA A 9 0.28 1.81 -22.44
N GLU A 10 1.55 2.20 -22.58
CA GLU A 10 2.66 1.26 -22.71
C GLU A 10 2.82 0.40 -21.44
N LEU A 11 2.66 0.99 -20.23
CA LEU A 11 2.73 0.27 -18.96
C LEU A 11 1.56 -0.71 -18.77
N ILE A 12 0.33 -0.33 -19.12
CA ILE A 12 -0.83 -1.24 -19.07
C ILE A 12 -0.60 -2.46 -19.98
N ALA A 13 -0.05 -2.25 -21.17
CA ALA A 13 0.26 -3.31 -22.12
C ALA A 13 1.40 -4.26 -21.67
N LEU A 14 2.06 -3.97 -20.56
CA LEU A 14 3.06 -4.82 -19.90
C LEU A 14 2.45 -5.41 -18.63
N PRO A 15 1.84 -6.61 -18.68
CA PRO A 15 1.33 -7.27 -17.48
C PRO A 15 2.42 -7.40 -16.41
N SER A 16 2.08 -7.03 -15.17
CA SER A 16 2.94 -7.12 -13.99
C SER A 16 2.17 -7.68 -12.80
N VAL A 17 1.37 -8.72 -13.07
CA VAL A 17 0.59 -9.37 -12.01
C VAL A 17 1.53 -9.95 -10.96
N ASN A 18 1.23 -9.64 -9.68
CA ASN A 18 1.99 -10.22 -8.57
C ASN A 18 1.87 -11.75 -8.60
N PRO A 19 2.99 -12.48 -8.57
CA PRO A 19 2.98 -13.95 -8.64
C PRO A 19 2.11 -14.63 -7.58
N ALA A 20 1.86 -13.99 -6.44
CA ALA A 20 0.97 -14.52 -5.41
C ALA A 20 -0.48 -14.70 -5.88
N PHE A 21 -0.91 -13.98 -6.93
CA PHE A 21 -2.26 -14.07 -7.50
C PHE A 21 -2.34 -14.96 -8.74
N ALA A 22 -1.21 -15.54 -9.17
CA ALA A 22 -1.17 -16.39 -10.36
C ALA A 22 -1.94 -17.72 -10.23
N THR A 23 -2.34 -18.10 -9.00
CA THR A 23 -2.99 -19.37 -8.69
C THR A 23 -4.29 -19.26 -7.89
N ALA A 24 -4.83 -18.04 -7.68
CA ALA A 24 -5.95 -17.81 -6.76
C ALA A 24 -7.23 -18.61 -7.11
N ASP A 25 -7.44 -18.97 -8.38
CA ASP A 25 -8.64 -19.71 -8.83
C ASP A 25 -8.34 -21.16 -9.27
N GLY A 26 -7.17 -21.70 -8.93
CA GLY A 26 -6.79 -23.07 -9.31
C GLY A 26 -6.57 -23.31 -10.82
N ALA A 27 -6.75 -22.29 -11.65
CA ALA A 27 -6.38 -22.31 -13.04
C ALA A 27 -4.94 -21.76 -13.19
N PRO A 28 -4.06 -22.42 -14.01
CA PRO A 28 -2.75 -21.85 -14.27
C PRO A 28 -2.92 -20.46 -14.90
N ALA A 29 -2.29 -19.47 -14.30
CA ALA A 29 -2.27 -18.12 -14.89
C ALA A 29 -1.76 -18.22 -16.34
N PRO A 30 -2.36 -17.46 -17.29
CA PRO A 30 -1.85 -17.42 -18.65
C PRO A 30 -0.35 -17.09 -18.62
N ALA A 31 0.43 -17.77 -19.43
CA ALA A 31 1.91 -17.66 -19.47
C ALA A 31 2.42 -16.22 -19.59
N ARG A 32 1.59 -15.27 -20.08
CA ARG A 32 1.89 -13.83 -20.14
C ARG A 32 1.87 -13.09 -18.81
N GLN A 33 1.26 -13.66 -17.76
CA GLN A 33 1.07 -13.01 -16.44
C GLN A 33 2.12 -13.42 -15.41
N ILE A 34 2.93 -14.45 -15.69
CA ILE A 34 3.82 -15.12 -14.71
C ILE A 34 5.10 -14.31 -14.38
N HIS A 35 5.34 -13.19 -15.04
CA HIS A 35 6.66 -12.54 -15.00
C HIS A 35 6.81 -11.43 -13.95
N GLY A 36 5.81 -11.23 -13.08
CA GLY A 36 5.88 -10.15 -12.11
C GLY A 36 6.24 -8.81 -12.78
N GLU A 37 7.05 -8.01 -12.12
CA GLU A 37 7.36 -6.64 -12.54
C GLU A 37 8.56 -6.51 -13.48
N ILE A 38 9.29 -7.58 -13.78
CA ILE A 38 10.57 -7.51 -14.52
C ILE A 38 10.46 -6.76 -15.86
N ARG A 39 9.38 -6.99 -16.62
CA ARG A 39 9.16 -6.31 -17.91
C ARG A 39 8.92 -4.81 -17.74
N VAL A 40 8.26 -4.41 -16.65
CA VAL A 40 8.01 -3.01 -16.31
C VAL A 40 9.30 -2.34 -15.84
N THR A 41 10.10 -3.00 -15.01
CA THR A 41 11.40 -2.47 -14.55
C THR A 41 12.36 -2.27 -15.72
N ASP A 42 12.51 -3.25 -16.62
CA ASP A 42 13.37 -3.15 -17.81
C ASP A 42 12.93 -2.03 -18.74
N PHE A 43 11.62 -1.92 -18.96
CA PHE A 43 11.04 -0.86 -19.79
C PHE A 43 11.30 0.54 -19.22
N LEU A 44 11.10 0.73 -17.91
CA LEU A 44 11.39 1.99 -17.23
C LEU A 44 12.88 2.30 -17.24
N ALA A 45 13.76 1.30 -17.05
CA ALA A 45 15.21 1.47 -17.13
C ALA A 45 15.64 1.96 -18.52
N ALA A 46 15.11 1.36 -19.58
CA ALA A 46 15.42 1.79 -20.94
C ALA A 46 14.98 3.24 -21.22
N LYS A 47 13.86 3.68 -20.64
CA LYS A 47 13.39 5.08 -20.76
C LYS A 47 14.22 6.04 -19.88
N ALA A 48 14.64 5.63 -18.68
CA ALA A 48 15.51 6.39 -17.80
C ALA A 48 16.89 6.64 -18.44
N ALA A 49 17.48 5.61 -19.06
CA ALA A 49 18.74 5.71 -19.77
C ALA A 49 18.67 6.75 -20.91
N LYS A 50 17.58 6.73 -21.70
CA LYS A 50 17.35 7.73 -22.76
C LYS A 50 17.19 9.16 -22.22
N ALA A 51 16.77 9.32 -20.97
CA ALA A 51 16.65 10.61 -20.31
C ALA A 51 17.96 11.05 -19.60
N GLY A 52 19.04 10.24 -19.64
CA GLY A 52 20.32 10.51 -19.01
C GLY A 52 20.28 10.45 -17.47
N LEU A 53 19.44 9.59 -16.92
CA LEU A 53 19.28 9.37 -15.49
C LEU A 53 20.13 8.19 -15.03
N ASP A 54 20.60 8.22 -13.78
CA ASP A 54 21.29 7.09 -13.16
C ASP A 54 20.29 5.99 -12.80
N ILE A 55 20.68 4.73 -13.06
CA ILE A 55 19.80 3.57 -12.88
C ILE A 55 20.52 2.54 -12.02
N ASP A 56 19.79 1.99 -11.07
CA ASP A 56 20.24 0.88 -10.22
C ASP A 56 19.07 -0.09 -10.00
N PHE A 57 19.37 -1.34 -9.65
CA PHE A 57 18.41 -2.37 -9.35
C PHE A 57 18.68 -2.95 -7.96
N GLN A 58 17.66 -2.97 -7.13
CA GLN A 58 17.72 -3.62 -5.85
C GLN A 58 17.00 -4.97 -5.93
N LYS A 59 17.75 -6.06 -5.85
CA LYS A 59 17.18 -7.41 -5.85
C LYS A 59 16.34 -7.65 -4.60
N VAL A 60 15.07 -8.03 -4.80
CA VAL A 60 14.10 -8.36 -3.74
C VAL A 60 13.80 -9.86 -3.76
N PHE A 61 13.53 -10.43 -4.93
CA PHE A 61 13.38 -11.85 -5.18
C PHE A 61 14.38 -12.32 -6.24
N PRO A 62 14.52 -13.61 -6.52
CA PRO A 62 15.46 -14.11 -7.53
C PRO A 62 15.31 -13.43 -8.90
N ASP A 63 14.09 -13.14 -9.30
CA ASP A 63 13.68 -12.62 -10.61
C ASP A 63 12.91 -11.29 -10.56
N ARG A 64 12.79 -10.65 -9.36
CA ARG A 64 12.07 -9.38 -9.17
C ARG A 64 12.94 -8.40 -8.40
N SER A 65 13.12 -7.20 -8.94
CA SER A 65 13.94 -6.13 -8.35
C SER A 65 13.18 -4.82 -8.32
N ASN A 66 13.36 -4.04 -7.25
CA ASN A 66 13.02 -2.62 -7.31
C ASN A 66 13.92 -1.95 -8.34
N ILE A 67 13.38 -1.02 -9.12
CA ILE A 67 14.16 -0.11 -9.94
C ILE A 67 14.37 1.21 -9.21
N ILE A 68 15.61 1.72 -9.19
CA ILE A 68 15.97 2.97 -8.57
C ILE A 68 16.55 3.89 -9.65
N VAL A 69 15.87 5.00 -9.91
CA VAL A 69 16.27 5.97 -10.93
C VAL A 69 16.56 7.30 -10.24
N ARG A 70 17.76 7.86 -10.44
CA ARG A 70 18.22 9.07 -9.75
C ARG A 70 18.44 10.24 -10.69
N LEU A 71 17.96 11.39 -10.29
CA LEU A 71 18.35 12.69 -10.82
C LEU A 71 19.20 13.40 -9.75
N LEU A 72 20.51 13.41 -9.95
CA LEU A 72 21.45 14.02 -9.03
C LEU A 72 21.45 15.56 -9.18
N PRO A 73 21.53 16.34 -8.11
CA PRO A 73 21.69 17.79 -8.18
C PRO A 73 23.09 18.16 -8.68
N LYS A 74 23.31 19.42 -9.02
CA LYS A 74 24.64 19.93 -9.38
C LYS A 74 25.54 20.11 -8.16
N ASN A 75 24.95 20.51 -7.04
CA ASN A 75 25.66 20.72 -5.78
C ASN A 75 25.62 19.43 -4.91
N LYS A 76 26.21 19.55 -3.71
CA LYS A 76 26.12 18.49 -2.69
C LYS A 76 24.65 18.29 -2.30
N VAL A 77 24.22 17.02 -2.25
CA VAL A 77 22.85 16.67 -1.82
C VAL A 77 22.60 17.17 -0.40
N GLN A 78 21.61 18.03 -0.24
CA GLN A 78 21.14 18.51 1.05
C GLN A 78 19.77 17.93 1.43
N GLN A 79 18.98 17.56 0.43
CA GLN A 79 17.68 16.89 0.65
C GLN A 79 17.38 15.89 -0.46
N THR A 80 16.44 14.99 -0.20
CA THR A 80 16.04 13.94 -1.14
C THR A 80 14.52 13.84 -1.19
N ILE A 81 13.96 13.79 -2.40
CA ILE A 81 12.57 13.43 -2.62
C ILE A 81 12.54 12.03 -3.24
N LEU A 82 11.82 11.12 -2.59
CA LEU A 82 11.52 9.79 -3.13
C LEU A 82 10.15 9.83 -3.80
N LEU A 83 10.08 9.38 -5.04
CA LEU A 83 8.84 9.09 -5.77
C LEU A 83 8.70 7.57 -5.79
N ALA A 84 7.80 7.03 -4.99
CA ALA A 84 7.76 5.61 -4.67
C ALA A 84 6.41 4.96 -5.02
N PRO A 85 6.07 4.77 -6.31
CA PRO A 85 4.91 3.98 -6.71
C PRO A 85 5.27 2.50 -6.75
N HIS A 86 4.28 1.61 -6.60
CA HIS A 86 4.47 0.19 -6.85
C HIS A 86 4.28 -0.17 -8.32
N LEU A 87 4.82 -1.32 -8.72
CA LEU A 87 4.86 -1.78 -10.12
C LEU A 87 3.97 -3.00 -10.39
N ASP A 88 3.65 -3.77 -9.35
CA ASP A 88 2.76 -4.93 -9.47
C ASP A 88 1.29 -4.54 -9.57
N THR A 89 0.47 -5.50 -9.94
CA THR A 89 -0.98 -5.41 -9.98
C THR A 89 -1.60 -6.71 -9.48
N VAL A 90 -2.85 -6.67 -9.07
CA VAL A 90 -3.66 -7.88 -8.91
C VAL A 90 -3.96 -8.53 -10.26
N GLY A 91 -4.41 -9.79 -10.25
CA GLY A 91 -4.80 -10.53 -11.44
C GLY A 91 -5.96 -9.88 -12.20
N ALA A 92 -6.01 -10.13 -13.50
CA ALA A 92 -7.11 -9.66 -14.36
C ALA A 92 -7.22 -10.53 -15.63
N PRO A 93 -8.39 -10.56 -16.31
CA PRO A 93 -8.52 -11.10 -17.65
C PRO A 93 -7.56 -10.40 -18.63
N ASP A 94 -7.02 -11.15 -19.61
CA ASP A 94 -6.04 -10.65 -20.59
C ASP A 94 -6.51 -9.39 -21.34
N ALA A 95 -7.82 -9.23 -21.55
CA ALA A 95 -8.39 -8.05 -22.22
C ALA A 95 -8.08 -6.74 -21.47
N LEU A 96 -7.92 -6.78 -20.15
CA LEU A 96 -7.59 -5.59 -19.33
C LEU A 96 -6.12 -5.17 -19.46
N PHE A 97 -5.26 -5.96 -20.07
CA PHE A 97 -3.89 -5.55 -20.42
C PHE A 97 -3.79 -4.96 -21.85
N THR A 98 -4.94 -4.76 -22.52
CA THR A 98 -5.04 -3.99 -23.75
C THR A 98 -5.62 -2.61 -23.43
N PRO A 99 -4.80 -1.55 -23.38
CA PRO A 99 -5.27 -0.23 -22.96
C PRO A 99 -6.33 0.32 -23.91
N GLN A 100 -7.46 0.79 -23.40
CA GLN A 100 -8.56 1.33 -24.18
C GLN A 100 -8.85 2.78 -23.79
N ARG A 101 -8.72 3.69 -24.77
CA ARG A 101 -9.07 5.10 -24.60
C ARG A 101 -10.55 5.32 -24.94
N LYS A 102 -11.35 5.74 -23.94
CA LYS A 102 -12.79 6.00 -24.10
C LYS A 102 -13.24 7.16 -23.21
N ASN A 103 -13.98 8.10 -23.75
CA ASN A 103 -14.62 9.20 -22.98
C ASN A 103 -13.66 9.97 -22.06
N GLY A 104 -12.45 10.30 -22.54
CA GLY A 104 -11.45 11.01 -21.73
C GLY A 104 -10.79 10.18 -20.63
N ARG A 105 -10.99 8.87 -20.65
CA ARG A 105 -10.43 7.88 -19.71
C ARG A 105 -9.51 6.91 -20.43
N LEU A 106 -8.57 6.34 -19.71
CA LEU A 106 -7.79 5.18 -20.16
C LEU A 106 -8.16 3.99 -19.25
N HIS A 107 -8.68 2.94 -19.87
CA HIS A 107 -9.10 1.70 -19.21
C HIS A 107 -8.00 0.65 -19.33
N GLY A 108 -7.83 -0.15 -18.28
CA GLY A 108 -6.93 -1.29 -18.22
C GLY A 108 -6.46 -1.57 -16.80
N ARG A 109 -5.97 -2.79 -16.55
CA ARG A 109 -5.44 -3.19 -15.24
C ARG A 109 -4.20 -2.37 -14.87
N GLY A 110 -4.21 -1.80 -13.66
CA GLY A 110 -3.18 -0.89 -13.17
C GLY A 110 -3.35 0.56 -13.67
N ALA A 111 -4.39 0.88 -14.48
CA ALA A 111 -4.61 2.25 -14.93
C ALA A 111 -4.72 3.22 -13.76
N CYS A 112 -5.39 2.81 -12.71
CA CYS A 112 -5.55 3.55 -11.46
C CYS A 112 -4.58 3.06 -10.38
N ASP A 113 -4.48 1.76 -10.19
CA ASP A 113 -3.73 1.13 -9.11
C ASP A 113 -2.57 0.26 -9.67
N THR A 114 -1.33 0.81 -9.82
CA THR A 114 -0.97 2.22 -9.66
C THR A 114 -0.06 2.71 -10.81
N LYS A 115 -0.16 2.06 -12.02
CA LYS A 115 0.62 2.47 -13.21
C LYS A 115 0.33 3.91 -13.64
N GLY A 116 -0.86 4.46 -13.28
CA GLY A 116 -1.16 5.87 -13.44
C GLY A 116 -0.20 6.77 -12.66
N SER A 117 0.04 6.46 -11.39
CA SER A 117 1.03 7.16 -10.55
C SER A 117 2.45 6.92 -11.06
N VAL A 118 2.80 5.68 -11.49
CA VAL A 118 4.08 5.39 -12.15
C VAL A 118 4.30 6.32 -13.34
N ALA A 119 3.31 6.41 -14.24
CA ALA A 119 3.41 7.24 -15.44
C ALA A 119 3.54 8.73 -15.10
N ALA A 120 2.75 9.23 -14.15
CA ALA A 120 2.81 10.64 -13.73
C ALA A 120 4.16 10.99 -13.10
N MET A 121 4.62 10.20 -12.14
CA MET A 121 5.88 10.41 -11.40
C MET A 121 7.10 10.28 -12.31
N PHE A 122 7.13 9.22 -13.14
CA PHE A 122 8.26 8.97 -14.03
C PHE A 122 8.34 10.02 -15.16
N THR A 123 7.19 10.43 -15.72
CA THR A 123 7.17 11.50 -16.72
C THR A 123 7.63 12.84 -16.11
N ALA A 124 7.17 13.17 -14.89
CA ALA A 124 7.62 14.38 -14.19
C ALA A 124 9.13 14.38 -13.95
N LEU A 125 9.71 13.23 -13.55
CA LEU A 125 11.17 13.08 -13.38
C LEU A 125 11.92 13.29 -14.70
N CYS A 126 11.49 12.66 -15.79
CA CYS A 126 12.13 12.81 -17.11
C CYS A 126 12.03 14.24 -17.64
N GLU A 127 10.89 14.92 -17.46
CA GLU A 127 10.72 16.33 -17.84
C GLU A 127 11.60 17.25 -16.99
N LEU A 128 11.73 16.96 -15.69
CA LEU A 128 12.62 17.70 -14.80
C LEU A 128 14.09 17.54 -15.20
N ALA A 129 14.52 16.34 -15.57
CA ALA A 129 15.89 16.06 -16.01
C ALA A 129 16.31 16.93 -17.21
N GLY A 130 15.40 17.16 -18.16
CA GLY A 130 15.60 18.05 -19.30
C GLY A 130 15.34 19.54 -19.04
N SER A 131 14.94 19.92 -17.80
CA SER A 131 14.56 21.31 -17.48
C SER A 131 15.73 22.16 -17.02
N LYS A 132 15.68 23.47 -17.35
CA LYS A 132 16.60 24.48 -16.79
C LYS A 132 16.32 24.76 -15.30
N SER A 133 15.08 24.47 -14.83
CA SER A 133 14.63 24.63 -13.44
C SER A 133 14.88 23.37 -12.61
N ARG A 134 15.95 22.66 -12.87
CA ARG A 134 16.37 21.48 -12.10
C ARG A 134 16.88 21.92 -10.73
N PRO A 135 16.47 21.28 -9.63
CA PRO A 135 16.97 21.61 -8.29
C PRO A 135 18.48 21.50 -8.20
N MET A 136 19.10 22.42 -7.44
CA MET A 136 20.55 22.49 -7.33
C MET A 136 21.11 21.66 -6.18
N ASP A 137 20.36 21.50 -5.09
CA ASP A 137 20.76 20.83 -3.86
C ASP A 137 19.86 19.63 -3.50
N THR A 138 18.81 19.38 -4.31
CA THR A 138 17.86 18.30 -4.06
C THR A 138 18.03 17.13 -5.04
N GLN A 139 18.28 15.96 -4.50
CA GLN A 139 18.22 14.70 -5.25
C GLN A 139 16.79 14.25 -5.41
N ILE A 140 16.39 13.86 -6.63
CA ILE A 140 15.09 13.22 -6.88
C ILE A 140 15.35 11.75 -7.22
N VAL A 141 14.68 10.85 -6.50
CA VAL A 141 14.83 9.40 -6.68
C VAL A 141 13.45 8.81 -6.97
N PHE A 142 13.31 8.20 -8.11
CA PHE A 142 12.16 7.34 -8.39
C PHE A 142 12.50 5.91 -7.98
N VAL A 143 11.65 5.30 -7.15
CA VAL A 143 11.79 3.92 -6.71
C VAL A 143 10.54 3.17 -7.11
N GLY A 144 10.61 2.40 -8.20
CA GLY A 144 9.53 1.48 -8.55
C GLY A 144 9.58 0.25 -7.67
N LEU A 145 8.62 0.14 -6.76
CA LEU A 145 8.56 -0.89 -5.73
C LEU A 145 7.86 -2.14 -6.25
N VAL A 146 8.37 -3.31 -5.90
CA VAL A 146 7.74 -4.61 -6.23
C VAL A 146 6.98 -5.14 -5.01
N ASP A 147 5.93 -5.96 -5.27
CA ASP A 147 5.24 -6.76 -4.25
C ASP A 147 4.38 -5.95 -3.25
N GLU A 148 3.87 -4.79 -3.65
CA GLU A 148 2.97 -4.00 -2.79
C GLU A 148 1.69 -4.75 -2.48
N GLU A 149 1.07 -5.33 -3.51
CA GLU A 149 -0.23 -5.99 -3.49
C GLU A 149 -0.28 -7.26 -2.59
N TYR A 150 0.88 -7.71 -2.09
CA TYR A 150 0.94 -8.93 -1.28
C TYR A 150 1.67 -8.77 0.06
N THR A 151 2.99 -8.59 0.07
CA THR A 151 3.78 -8.54 1.33
C THR A 151 4.59 -7.27 1.51
N GLN A 152 4.56 -6.33 0.56
CA GLN A 152 5.34 -5.09 0.56
C GLN A 152 6.86 -5.35 0.68
N SER A 153 7.32 -6.45 0.08
CA SER A 153 8.73 -6.86 0.16
C SER A 153 9.67 -5.85 -0.48
N GLY A 154 9.22 -5.15 -1.53
CA GLY A 154 9.98 -4.08 -2.19
C GLY A 154 10.31 -2.93 -1.27
N SER A 155 9.32 -2.35 -0.61
CA SER A 155 9.52 -1.24 0.33
C SER A 155 10.30 -1.68 1.57
N ARG A 156 10.09 -2.90 2.08
CA ARG A 156 10.87 -3.47 3.19
C ARG A 156 12.35 -3.63 2.83
N ALA A 157 12.64 -4.18 1.66
CA ALA A 157 14.01 -4.31 1.16
C ALA A 157 14.66 -2.94 0.97
N PHE A 158 13.91 -1.96 0.44
CA PHE A 158 14.40 -0.60 0.25
C PHE A 158 14.80 0.04 1.59
N VAL A 159 13.95 -0.02 2.61
CA VAL A 159 14.25 0.48 3.96
C VAL A 159 15.46 -0.24 4.57
N ALA A 160 15.51 -1.57 4.49
CA ALA A 160 16.61 -2.36 5.04
C ALA A 160 17.97 -2.05 4.38
N GLN A 161 17.98 -1.71 3.10
CA GLN A 161 19.20 -1.31 2.38
C GLN A 161 19.54 0.15 2.64
N ALA A 162 18.57 1.05 2.69
CA ALA A 162 18.80 2.46 2.99
C ALA A 162 19.51 2.64 4.33
N SER A 163 19.23 1.78 5.32
CA SER A 163 19.93 1.74 6.60
C SER A 163 21.36 1.22 6.51
N ARG A 164 21.71 0.42 5.49
CA ARG A 164 23.05 -0.17 5.31
C ARG A 164 23.96 0.63 4.38
N LEU A 165 23.39 1.24 3.36
CA LEU A 165 24.14 1.90 2.29
C LEU A 165 24.47 3.36 2.62
N CYS A 166 24.55 3.76 3.91
CA CYS A 166 25.00 5.13 4.18
C CYS A 166 24.73 6.06 2.99
N VAL A 167 23.49 6.22 2.57
CA VAL A 167 23.13 7.45 1.90
C VAL A 167 23.39 8.47 2.98
N PRO A 168 24.51 9.22 2.94
CA PRO A 168 24.89 10.10 4.03
C PRO A 168 23.68 10.98 4.29
N ASN A 169 23.09 10.91 5.50
CA ASN A 169 21.94 11.64 5.97
C ASN A 169 20.53 11.09 5.67
N MET A 170 20.32 9.88 5.10
CA MET A 170 18.95 9.34 5.01
C MET A 170 18.41 8.85 6.36
N LEU A 171 19.27 8.42 7.30
CA LEU A 171 18.85 7.76 8.55
C LEU A 171 19.68 8.16 9.79
N THR A 172 20.48 9.23 9.75
CA THR A 172 21.23 9.61 10.95
C THR A 172 20.35 10.40 11.91
N ASN A 173 20.08 9.83 13.07
CA ASN A 173 19.58 10.48 14.28
C ASN A 173 20.58 11.51 14.87
N GLY A 174 21.33 12.23 14.03
CA GLY A 174 22.13 13.36 14.48
C GLY A 174 21.19 14.53 14.84
N ARG A 175 21.50 15.26 15.90
CA ARG A 175 20.72 16.40 16.41
C ARG A 175 20.45 17.52 15.40
N ASP A 176 20.98 17.41 14.16
CA ASP A 176 20.75 18.32 13.02
C ASP A 176 19.89 17.71 11.89
N ALA A 177 19.30 16.53 12.11
CA ALA A 177 18.41 15.88 11.14
C ALA A 177 17.02 16.54 11.12
N ARG A 178 16.96 17.78 10.69
CA ARG A 178 15.71 18.32 10.11
C ARG A 178 15.44 17.48 8.88
N ALA A 179 14.26 16.85 8.82
CA ALA A 179 13.91 15.88 7.80
C ALA A 179 14.23 16.41 6.39
N THR A 180 15.39 16.02 5.89
CA THR A 180 15.89 16.36 4.57
C THR A 180 15.41 15.37 3.51
N THR A 181 14.53 14.44 3.89
CA THR A 181 13.97 13.42 3.01
C THR A 181 12.44 13.37 3.15
N LEU A 182 11.75 13.27 2.03
CA LEU A 182 10.30 13.02 1.97
C LEU A 182 10.04 11.96 0.90
N ALA A 183 9.28 10.91 1.25
CA ALA A 183 8.73 9.98 0.29
C ALA A 183 7.32 10.40 -0.13
N ILE A 184 7.08 10.41 -1.43
CA ILE A 184 5.76 10.58 -2.05
C ILE A 184 5.41 9.23 -2.64
N VAL A 185 4.52 8.48 -1.98
CA VAL A 185 4.05 7.17 -2.42
C VAL A 185 2.90 7.36 -3.39
N GLY A 186 2.98 6.65 -4.51
CA GLY A 186 2.10 6.86 -5.65
C GLY A 186 0.84 6.02 -5.58
N GLU A 187 -0.22 6.51 -4.93
CA GLU A 187 -1.51 5.84 -4.85
C GLU A 187 -2.66 6.73 -5.33
N PRO A 188 -3.82 6.17 -5.71
CA PRO A 188 -4.97 6.96 -6.18
C PRO A 188 -5.64 7.73 -5.03
N THR A 189 -5.31 9.03 -4.90
CA THR A 189 -5.80 9.91 -3.84
C THR A 189 -6.72 11.03 -4.36
N LYS A 190 -7.15 11.01 -5.62
CA LYS A 190 -7.85 12.13 -6.29
C LYS A 190 -7.03 13.42 -6.21
N LEU A 191 -5.71 13.31 -6.34
CA LEU A 191 -4.74 14.40 -6.21
C LEU A 191 -4.77 15.12 -4.84
N ARG A 192 -5.24 14.45 -3.79
CA ARG A 192 -5.17 14.97 -2.43
C ARG A 192 -3.87 14.52 -1.77
N LEU A 193 -3.27 15.45 -1.02
CA LEU A 193 -2.13 15.12 -0.15
C LEU A 193 -2.64 14.36 1.08
N VAL A 194 -2.26 13.10 1.18
CA VAL A 194 -2.62 12.21 2.29
C VAL A 194 -1.41 12.06 3.22
N THR A 195 -1.61 12.39 4.49
CA THR A 195 -0.57 12.30 5.53
C THR A 195 -0.85 11.21 6.56
N ALA A 196 -2.01 10.55 6.47
CA ALA A 196 -2.34 9.44 7.37
C ALA A 196 -3.14 8.36 6.64
N HIS A 197 -2.87 7.10 6.95
CA HIS A 197 -3.70 5.98 6.53
C HIS A 197 -3.82 4.90 7.61
N LYS A 198 -4.89 4.11 7.54
CA LYS A 198 -5.10 2.99 8.47
C LYS A 198 -4.12 1.86 8.19
N GLY A 199 -3.79 1.11 9.23
CA GLY A 199 -3.12 -0.17 9.10
C GLY A 199 -4.11 -1.31 8.88
N SER A 200 -3.59 -2.52 8.64
CA SER A 200 -4.39 -3.72 8.39
C SER A 200 -3.82 -4.89 9.18
N LEU A 201 -4.67 -5.50 10.01
CA LEU A 201 -4.36 -6.75 10.71
C LEU A 201 -5.37 -7.81 10.29
N TRP A 202 -4.88 -8.98 9.92
CA TRP A 202 -5.72 -10.14 9.68
C TRP A 202 -5.54 -11.11 10.84
N LEU A 203 -6.61 -11.27 11.60
CA LEU A 203 -6.58 -12.10 12.80
C LEU A 203 -7.40 -13.37 12.57
N GLN A 204 -6.93 -14.46 13.14
CA GLN A 204 -7.70 -15.69 13.28
C GLN A 204 -8.05 -15.87 14.75
N LEU A 205 -9.32 -16.08 15.04
CA LEU A 205 -9.80 -16.48 16.36
C LEU A 205 -10.30 -17.93 16.28
N GLU A 206 -9.94 -18.72 17.28
CA GLU A 206 -10.30 -20.13 17.37
C GLU A 206 -10.97 -20.41 18.70
N THR A 207 -12.15 -21.05 18.66
CA THR A 207 -12.81 -21.64 19.82
C THR A 207 -12.65 -23.15 19.81
N ARG A 208 -12.51 -23.72 21.01
CA ARG A 208 -12.41 -25.16 21.23
C ARG A 208 -13.57 -25.66 22.05
N GLY A 209 -14.05 -26.85 21.68
CA GLY A 209 -15.13 -27.56 22.31
C GLY A 209 -14.79 -29.04 22.56
N LYS A 210 -15.82 -29.86 22.67
CA LYS A 210 -15.74 -31.31 22.80
C LYS A 210 -16.74 -31.95 21.86
N ALA A 211 -16.28 -32.85 21.00
CA ALA A 211 -17.17 -33.59 20.12
C ALA A 211 -18.09 -34.55 20.90
N ALA A 212 -19.31 -34.71 20.43
CA ALA A 212 -20.27 -35.69 20.88
C ALA A 212 -21.24 -36.02 19.74
N HIS A 213 -22.00 -37.07 19.89
CA HIS A 213 -23.05 -37.41 18.93
C HIS A 213 -24.17 -36.35 18.98
N GLY A 214 -24.67 -35.93 17.83
CA GLY A 214 -25.70 -34.89 17.73
C GLY A 214 -27.03 -35.24 18.45
N ALA A 215 -27.32 -36.52 18.67
CA ALA A 215 -28.47 -36.97 19.46
C ALA A 215 -28.28 -36.79 20.97
N THR A 216 -27.01 -36.63 21.46
CA THR A 216 -26.66 -36.43 22.85
C THR A 216 -25.75 -35.22 23.02
N PRO A 217 -26.19 -34.01 22.59
CA PRO A 217 -25.31 -32.82 22.52
C PRO A 217 -24.82 -32.35 23.90
N HIS A 218 -25.53 -32.69 24.96
CA HIS A 218 -25.18 -32.37 26.35
C HIS A 218 -23.89 -33.08 26.84
N LEU A 219 -23.41 -34.12 26.13
CA LEU A 219 -22.14 -34.78 26.42
C LEU A 219 -20.93 -34.08 25.77
N GLY A 220 -21.19 -33.12 24.88
CA GLY A 220 -20.22 -32.32 24.18
C GLY A 220 -20.16 -30.88 24.66
N LYS A 221 -19.25 -30.10 24.05
CA LYS A 221 -19.22 -28.64 24.12
C LYS A 221 -19.12 -28.09 22.68
N ASN A 222 -20.12 -27.35 22.26
CA ASN A 222 -20.23 -26.90 20.87
C ASN A 222 -19.36 -25.65 20.62
N ALA A 223 -18.27 -25.82 19.85
CA ALA A 223 -17.36 -24.73 19.52
C ALA A 223 -18.01 -23.67 18.60
N VAL A 224 -18.97 -24.04 17.76
CA VAL A 224 -19.70 -23.10 16.89
C VAL A 224 -20.59 -22.20 17.74
N HIS A 225 -21.26 -22.72 18.77
CA HIS A 225 -22.06 -21.91 19.70
C HIS A 225 -21.16 -20.92 20.49
N GLU A 226 -19.97 -21.34 20.90
CA GLU A 226 -19.04 -20.43 21.57
C GLU A 226 -18.54 -19.36 20.59
N MET A 227 -18.26 -19.73 19.34
CA MET A 227 -17.82 -18.76 18.32
C MET A 227 -18.91 -17.76 17.96
N ALA A 228 -20.18 -18.17 17.93
CA ALA A 228 -21.29 -17.24 17.66
C ALA A 228 -21.31 -16.08 18.68
N LYS A 229 -21.04 -16.36 19.97
CA LYS A 229 -20.93 -15.34 21.03
C LYS A 229 -19.72 -14.43 20.82
N VAL A 230 -18.60 -14.98 20.33
CA VAL A 230 -17.39 -14.20 20.00
C VAL A 230 -17.65 -13.27 18.83
N VAL A 231 -18.34 -13.74 17.78
CA VAL A 231 -18.72 -12.92 16.63
C VAL A 231 -19.63 -11.78 17.07
N ASP A 232 -20.71 -12.09 17.81
CA ASP A 232 -21.62 -11.08 18.34
C ASP A 232 -20.89 -10.02 19.15
N PHE A 233 -20.01 -10.43 20.06
CA PHE A 233 -19.17 -9.51 20.84
C PHE A 233 -18.28 -8.62 19.96
N LEU A 234 -17.63 -9.17 18.93
CA LEU A 234 -16.75 -8.38 18.04
C LEU A 234 -17.53 -7.33 17.25
N GLU A 235 -18.67 -7.71 16.69
CA GLU A 235 -19.48 -6.86 15.83
C GLU A 235 -20.30 -5.82 16.63
N THR A 236 -20.57 -6.05 17.91
CA THR A 236 -21.39 -5.17 18.75
C THR A 236 -20.52 -4.39 19.78
N ASP A 237 -20.12 -5.02 20.86
CA ASP A 237 -19.45 -4.40 22.00
C ASP A 237 -18.05 -3.86 21.63
N TYR A 238 -17.24 -4.71 20.99
CA TYR A 238 -15.89 -4.32 20.60
C TYR A 238 -15.91 -3.24 19.50
N ALA A 239 -16.76 -3.39 18.48
CA ALA A 239 -16.97 -2.35 17.48
C ALA A 239 -17.45 -1.02 18.10
N ALA A 240 -18.34 -1.07 19.12
CA ALA A 240 -18.75 0.11 19.86
C ALA A 240 -17.60 0.75 20.65
N GLN A 241 -16.71 -0.06 21.25
CA GLN A 241 -15.50 0.45 21.91
C GLN A 241 -14.56 1.13 20.92
N LEU A 242 -14.34 0.58 19.73
CA LEU A 242 -13.51 1.19 18.68
C LEU A 242 -14.07 2.55 18.23
N ARG A 243 -15.38 2.70 18.11
CA ARG A 243 -16.03 3.97 17.72
C ARG A 243 -15.80 5.12 18.70
N ARG A 244 -15.40 4.85 19.94
CA ARG A 244 -15.07 5.87 20.95
C ARG A 244 -13.70 6.49 20.75
N ARG A 245 -12.79 5.82 20.03
CA ARG A 245 -11.44 6.30 19.70
C ARG A 245 -11.46 6.90 18.30
N LYS A 246 -11.27 8.21 18.23
CA LYS A 246 -11.33 8.93 16.95
C LYS A 246 -9.98 9.55 16.63
N HIS A 247 -9.53 9.33 15.41
CA HIS A 247 -8.40 10.03 14.81
C HIS A 247 -8.93 11.19 13.95
N SER A 248 -8.25 12.34 13.95
CA SER A 248 -8.71 13.56 13.28
C SER A 248 -8.92 13.36 11.76
N LEU A 249 -8.04 12.62 11.11
CA LEU A 249 -8.05 12.39 9.65
C LEU A 249 -8.69 11.05 9.26
N LEU A 250 -8.66 10.03 10.13
CA LEU A 250 -9.02 8.65 9.78
C LEU A 250 -10.34 8.18 10.41
N GLY A 251 -10.98 9.03 11.21
CA GLY A 251 -12.17 8.60 11.94
C GLY A 251 -11.85 7.51 12.96
N THR A 252 -12.51 6.37 12.88
CA THR A 252 -12.36 5.28 13.87
C THR A 252 -11.67 4.05 13.27
N ALA A 253 -11.05 3.27 14.14
CA ALA A 253 -10.64 1.92 13.82
C ALA A 253 -11.88 1.03 13.55
N THR A 254 -11.69 -0.05 12.79
CA THR A 254 -12.80 -0.95 12.42
C THR A 254 -12.44 -2.41 12.67
N VAL A 255 -13.45 -3.23 12.86
CA VAL A 255 -13.38 -4.69 12.90
C VAL A 255 -14.46 -5.26 12.00
N ASN A 256 -14.14 -6.33 11.28
CA ASN A 256 -15.07 -7.06 10.41
C ASN A 256 -14.75 -8.56 10.48
N VAL A 257 -15.74 -9.40 10.74
CA VAL A 257 -15.61 -10.85 10.65
C VAL A 257 -15.94 -11.26 9.21
N GLY A 258 -14.90 -11.60 8.44
CA GLY A 258 -15.03 -11.90 7.01
C GLY A 258 -15.31 -13.36 6.69
N GLN A 259 -14.92 -14.28 7.58
CA GLN A 259 -15.09 -15.72 7.36
C GLN A 259 -15.37 -16.45 8.66
N ILE A 260 -16.15 -17.53 8.60
CA ILE A 260 -16.39 -18.46 9.70
C ILE A 260 -16.39 -19.90 9.17
N SER A 261 -15.72 -20.80 9.87
CA SER A 261 -15.68 -22.24 9.54
C SER A 261 -15.66 -23.09 10.81
N GLY A 262 -16.52 -24.11 10.87
CA GLY A 262 -16.56 -24.99 12.03
C GLY A 262 -17.51 -26.18 11.85
N GLY A 263 -17.14 -27.30 12.51
CA GLY A 263 -17.86 -28.56 12.38
C GLY A 263 -17.48 -29.35 11.12
N THR A 264 -17.93 -30.62 11.07
CA THR A 264 -17.67 -31.54 9.95
C THR A 264 -18.96 -32.12 9.39
N GLN A 265 -19.92 -32.41 10.27
CA GLN A 265 -21.23 -33.00 9.89
C GLN A 265 -22.33 -32.52 10.86
N PRO A 266 -23.59 -32.39 10.42
CA PRO A 266 -24.70 -31.91 11.26
C PRO A 266 -24.98 -32.77 12.50
N ASN A 267 -24.66 -34.06 12.45
CA ASN A 267 -24.90 -35.05 13.52
C ASN A 267 -23.71 -35.17 14.50
N ILE A 268 -22.73 -34.27 14.45
CA ILE A 268 -21.57 -34.21 15.35
C ILE A 268 -21.52 -32.84 16.02
N VAL A 269 -21.41 -32.78 17.34
CA VAL A 269 -21.13 -31.53 18.08
C VAL A 269 -19.75 -31.01 17.68
N PRO A 270 -19.61 -29.79 17.12
CA PRO A 270 -18.32 -29.26 16.67
C PRO A 270 -17.30 -29.10 17.80
N ALA A 271 -16.10 -29.66 17.61
CA ALA A 271 -14.98 -29.54 18.56
C ALA A 271 -14.11 -28.31 18.30
N ALA A 272 -14.21 -27.69 17.14
CA ALA A 272 -13.47 -26.49 16.76
C ALA A 272 -14.29 -25.60 15.85
N CYS A 273 -14.08 -24.28 15.98
CA CYS A 273 -14.58 -23.28 15.05
C CYS A 273 -13.56 -22.15 14.96
N THR A 274 -13.39 -21.61 13.76
CA THR A 274 -12.47 -20.52 13.46
C THR A 274 -13.19 -19.39 12.75
N ILE A 275 -12.75 -18.14 12.99
CA ILE A 275 -13.13 -16.96 12.20
C ILE A 275 -11.89 -16.24 11.72
N SER A 276 -12.00 -15.58 10.55
CA SER A 276 -11.02 -14.63 10.04
C SER A 276 -11.57 -13.21 10.18
N VAL A 277 -10.76 -12.33 10.74
CA VAL A 277 -11.15 -10.96 11.11
C VAL A 277 -10.21 -9.96 10.45
N ASP A 278 -10.74 -8.97 9.72
CA ASP A 278 -10.02 -7.78 9.29
C ASP A 278 -10.17 -6.68 10.36
N ARG A 279 -9.06 -6.20 10.89
CA ARG A 279 -8.98 -5.14 11.89
C ARG A 279 -8.18 -3.98 11.32
N ARG A 280 -8.85 -2.89 10.99
CA ARG A 280 -8.16 -1.66 10.54
C ARG A 280 -7.72 -0.86 11.77
N THR A 281 -6.41 -0.56 11.82
CA THR A 281 -5.76 0.10 12.95
C THR A 281 -5.57 1.60 12.70
N LEU A 282 -5.47 2.36 13.79
CA LEU A 282 -5.10 3.77 13.79
C LEU A 282 -3.61 3.94 14.14
N PRO A 283 -2.98 5.08 13.80
CA PRO A 283 -1.63 5.40 14.25
C PRO A 283 -1.46 5.20 15.76
N GLY A 284 -0.34 4.57 16.16
CA GLY A 284 -0.07 4.20 17.55
C GLY A 284 -0.61 2.84 18.00
N GLU A 285 -1.53 2.21 17.26
CA GLU A 285 -1.97 0.84 17.54
C GLU A 285 -0.98 -0.18 16.97
N THR A 286 -0.41 -1.03 17.80
CA THR A 286 0.46 -2.12 17.37
C THR A 286 -0.30 -3.45 17.32
N GLU A 287 0.12 -4.36 16.46
CA GLU A 287 -0.45 -5.72 16.35
C GLU A 287 -0.55 -6.40 17.72
N SER A 288 0.56 -6.42 18.47
CA SER A 288 0.60 -7.07 19.79
C SER A 288 -0.34 -6.42 20.80
N ALA A 289 -0.51 -5.09 20.75
CA ALA A 289 -1.45 -4.38 21.63
C ALA A 289 -2.89 -4.72 21.27
N VAL A 290 -3.24 -4.76 19.99
CA VAL A 290 -4.59 -5.12 19.50
C VAL A 290 -4.93 -6.56 19.87
N CYS A 291 -4.02 -7.51 19.66
CA CYS A 291 -4.25 -8.91 20.05
C CYS A 291 -4.48 -9.07 21.56
N ARG A 292 -3.66 -8.38 22.39
CA ARG A 292 -3.85 -8.37 23.85
C ARG A 292 -5.16 -7.72 24.27
N GLU A 293 -5.55 -6.62 23.63
CA GLU A 293 -6.81 -5.93 23.87
C GLU A 293 -8.01 -6.85 23.61
N ILE A 294 -8.08 -7.47 22.43
CA ILE A 294 -9.16 -8.40 22.08
C ILE A 294 -9.22 -9.56 23.09
N ALA A 295 -8.07 -10.18 23.41
CA ALA A 295 -8.02 -11.27 24.36
C ALA A 295 -8.46 -10.85 25.78
N ALA A 296 -8.13 -9.63 26.22
CA ALA A 296 -8.59 -9.08 27.50
C ALA A 296 -10.11 -8.82 27.51
N CYS A 297 -10.63 -8.23 26.43
CA CYS A 297 -12.07 -7.97 26.30
C CYS A 297 -12.89 -9.28 26.28
N LEU A 298 -12.42 -10.30 25.56
CA LEU A 298 -13.06 -11.63 25.56
C LEU A 298 -13.10 -12.23 26.97
N ARG A 299 -11.97 -12.19 27.71
CA ARG A 299 -11.92 -12.67 29.08
C ARG A 299 -12.90 -11.94 30.02
N ALA A 300 -12.99 -10.61 29.89
CA ALA A 300 -13.94 -9.81 30.68
C ALA A 300 -15.40 -10.22 30.44
N LYS A 301 -15.72 -10.70 29.24
CA LYS A 301 -17.04 -11.23 28.86
C LYS A 301 -17.20 -12.75 29.14
N LYS A 302 -16.19 -13.36 29.77
CA LYS A 302 -16.14 -14.84 30.02
C LYS A 302 -16.19 -15.65 28.71
N LEU A 303 -15.71 -15.06 27.60
CA LEU A 303 -15.56 -15.73 26.32
C LEU A 303 -14.13 -16.23 26.16
N THR A 304 -13.96 -17.39 25.52
CA THR A 304 -12.64 -18.00 25.32
C THR A 304 -12.42 -18.24 23.83
N ALA A 305 -11.42 -17.54 23.27
CA ALA A 305 -10.90 -17.83 21.93
C ALA A 305 -9.39 -17.58 21.91
N LYS A 306 -8.66 -18.38 21.13
CA LYS A 306 -7.24 -18.13 20.84
C LYS A 306 -7.19 -17.09 19.72
N VAL A 307 -6.45 -16.01 19.96
CA VAL A 307 -6.22 -14.94 18.96
C VAL A 307 -4.83 -15.09 18.38
N SER A 308 -4.70 -15.10 17.07
CA SER A 308 -3.43 -15.13 16.33
C SER A 308 -3.48 -14.22 15.11
N ASN A 309 -2.32 -13.64 14.73
CA ASN A 309 -2.20 -12.92 13.45
C ASN A 309 -1.93 -13.93 12.33
N THR A 310 -2.59 -13.74 11.20
CA THR A 310 -2.42 -14.58 10.00
C THR A 310 -1.79 -13.80 8.84
N LYS A 311 -1.60 -12.48 8.99
CA LYS A 311 -0.94 -11.68 7.96
C LYS A 311 0.56 -11.98 7.93
N LEU A 312 1.08 -12.26 6.74
CA LEU A 312 2.48 -12.67 6.54
C LEU A 312 3.48 -11.57 6.91
N ALA A 313 3.08 -10.30 6.77
CA ALA A 313 3.93 -9.16 7.06
C ALA A 313 3.13 -8.06 7.79
N PRO A 314 3.75 -7.35 8.76
CA PRO A 314 3.10 -6.24 9.46
C PRO A 314 2.66 -5.14 8.48
N ALA A 315 1.46 -4.62 8.67
CA ALA A 315 0.89 -3.53 7.90
C ALA A 315 0.41 -2.42 8.87
N PRO A 316 1.35 -1.64 9.44
CA PRO A 316 1.04 -0.62 10.43
C PRO A 316 0.25 0.54 9.83
N ALA A 317 -0.48 1.27 10.69
CA ALA A 317 -1.01 2.57 10.30
C ALA A 317 0.13 3.58 10.17
N MET A 318 -0.09 4.62 9.37
CA MET A 318 0.88 5.68 9.15
C MET A 318 0.26 7.04 9.46
N GLU A 319 1.06 7.91 10.09
CA GLU A 319 0.82 9.34 10.17
C GLU A 319 2.14 10.09 10.06
N THR A 320 2.18 11.05 9.15
CA THR A 320 3.31 11.97 8.95
C THR A 320 2.89 13.35 9.38
N ASP A 321 3.74 14.02 10.19
CA ASP A 321 3.49 15.38 10.65
C ASP A 321 3.36 16.34 9.45
N SER A 322 2.17 16.92 9.30
CA SER A 322 1.88 17.90 8.25
C SER A 322 2.62 19.22 8.43
N ALA A 323 3.23 19.46 9.61
CA ALA A 323 4.07 20.64 9.89
C ALA A 323 5.49 20.54 9.33
N LEU A 324 5.94 19.37 8.90
CA LEU A 324 7.27 19.19 8.28
C LEU A 324 7.44 20.12 7.08
N PRO A 325 8.62 20.77 6.93
CA PRO A 325 8.84 21.79 5.89
C PRO A 325 8.51 21.30 4.47
N LEU A 326 8.98 20.12 4.09
CA LEU A 326 8.72 19.55 2.76
C LEU A 326 7.25 19.18 2.56
N VAL A 327 6.55 18.69 3.60
CA VAL A 327 5.10 18.40 3.54
C VAL A 327 4.31 19.69 3.34
N ARG A 328 4.64 20.75 4.08
CA ARG A 328 4.03 22.09 3.90
C ARG A 328 4.30 22.67 2.52
N GLN A 329 5.54 22.52 2.00
CA GLN A 329 5.89 23.03 0.67
C GLN A 329 5.10 22.27 -0.39
N PHE A 330 4.98 20.94 -0.28
CA PHE A 330 4.17 20.15 -1.19
C PHE A 330 2.69 20.51 -1.10
N SER A 331 2.12 20.63 0.10
CA SER A 331 0.73 21.06 0.31
C SER A 331 0.43 22.40 -0.38
N ARG A 332 1.33 23.39 -0.23
CA ARG A 332 1.19 24.71 -0.89
C ARG A 332 1.24 24.59 -2.41
N SER A 333 2.12 23.78 -2.97
CA SER A 333 2.23 23.57 -4.42
C SER A 333 0.98 22.90 -5.01
N LEU A 334 0.25 22.14 -4.20
CA LEU A 334 -1.03 21.53 -4.57
C LEU A 334 -2.22 22.51 -4.36
N GLY A 335 -2.02 23.66 -3.76
CA GLY A 335 -3.10 24.58 -3.37
C GLY A 335 -4.00 24.02 -2.27
N GLN A 336 -3.48 23.13 -1.40
CA GLN A 336 -4.25 22.48 -0.35
C GLN A 336 -3.93 23.09 1.01
N THR A 337 -4.98 23.35 1.80
CA THR A 337 -4.87 23.97 3.13
C THR A 337 -4.84 22.94 4.26
N SER A 338 -5.34 21.74 4.02
CA SER A 338 -5.41 20.66 5.01
C SER A 338 -5.07 19.31 4.38
N PRO A 339 -4.34 18.44 5.09
CA PRO A 339 -4.07 17.08 4.64
C PRO A 339 -5.33 16.23 4.69
N ALA A 340 -5.27 15.07 4.05
CA ALA A 340 -6.29 14.04 4.06
C ALA A 340 -5.82 12.79 4.80
N GLY A 341 -6.78 11.96 5.23
CA GLY A 341 -6.57 10.58 5.61
C GLY A 341 -7.29 9.63 4.66
N VAL A 342 -6.83 8.38 4.59
CA VAL A 342 -7.45 7.30 3.81
C VAL A 342 -7.55 6.02 4.63
N ASP A 343 -8.52 5.17 4.28
CA ASP A 343 -8.82 3.95 5.02
C ASP A 343 -8.01 2.73 4.56
N TYR A 344 -7.39 2.79 3.37
CA TYR A 344 -6.55 1.72 2.85
C TYR A 344 -5.11 1.83 3.38
N PHE A 345 -4.36 0.74 3.27
CA PHE A 345 -2.96 0.60 3.61
C PHE A 345 -2.11 0.66 2.32
N CYS A 346 -0.89 1.19 2.40
CA CYS A 346 0.08 1.16 1.30
C CYS A 346 1.54 1.20 1.80
N ASP A 347 2.50 1.15 0.88
CA ASP A 347 3.95 1.18 1.15
C ASP A 347 4.42 2.38 1.98
N ALA A 348 3.64 3.46 2.05
CA ALA A 348 3.99 4.64 2.84
C ALA A 348 4.23 4.32 4.32
N ALA A 349 3.48 3.36 4.89
CA ALA A 349 3.69 2.95 6.28
C ALA A 349 5.01 2.23 6.49
N ILE A 350 5.45 1.44 5.51
CA ILE A 350 6.72 0.71 5.61
C ILE A 350 7.90 1.69 5.53
N LEU A 351 7.83 2.65 4.59
CA LEU A 351 8.84 3.70 4.47
C LEU A 351 8.88 4.58 5.73
N ALA A 352 7.71 4.98 6.25
CA ALA A 352 7.60 5.77 7.48
C ALA A 352 8.14 5.02 8.71
N ALA A 353 7.81 3.73 8.86
CA ALA A 353 8.35 2.89 9.92
C ALA A 353 9.88 2.71 9.82
N GLY A 354 10.43 2.81 8.59
CA GLY A 354 11.86 2.85 8.33
C GLY A 354 12.52 4.21 8.57
N GLY A 355 11.80 5.19 9.11
CA GLY A 355 12.34 6.53 9.44
C GLY A 355 12.31 7.52 8.26
N ILE A 356 11.64 7.22 7.16
CA ILE A 356 11.48 8.10 6.01
C ILE A 356 10.09 8.74 6.08
N PRO A 357 9.93 10.03 6.45
CA PRO A 357 8.65 10.70 6.41
C PRO A 357 7.97 10.49 5.05
N SER A 358 6.73 9.99 5.07
CA SER A 358 6.04 9.55 3.86
C SER A 358 4.66 10.19 3.76
N VAL A 359 4.29 10.59 2.56
CA VAL A 359 2.95 11.06 2.21
C VAL A 359 2.45 10.28 0.99
N VAL A 360 1.15 10.23 0.81
CA VAL A 360 0.55 9.54 -0.33
C VAL A 360 -0.08 10.55 -1.27
N PHE A 361 0.20 10.41 -2.57
CA PHE A 361 -0.32 11.33 -3.59
C PHE A 361 -0.31 10.66 -4.97
N GLY A 362 -1.41 10.76 -5.68
CA GLY A 362 -1.48 10.37 -7.09
C GLY A 362 -2.85 10.61 -7.70
N PRO A 363 -2.90 10.51 -9.04
CA PRO A 363 -4.15 10.62 -9.79
C PRO A 363 -4.98 9.34 -9.63
N GLY A 364 -6.29 9.48 -9.81
CA GLY A 364 -7.24 8.37 -9.76
C GLY A 364 -7.98 8.25 -8.43
N ASP A 365 -9.01 7.44 -8.45
CA ASP A 365 -9.89 7.14 -7.33
C ASP A 365 -9.70 5.69 -6.90
N ILE A 366 -9.39 5.44 -5.61
CA ILE A 366 -9.22 4.08 -5.06
C ILE A 366 -10.46 3.19 -5.31
N ALA A 367 -11.63 3.77 -5.50
CA ALA A 367 -12.83 3.01 -5.86
C ALA A 367 -12.73 2.29 -7.23
N GLN A 368 -11.74 2.62 -8.06
CA GLN A 368 -11.43 1.93 -9.31
C GLN A 368 -10.44 0.76 -9.13
N ALA A 369 -9.71 0.74 -8.03
CA ALA A 369 -8.74 -0.32 -7.74
C ALA A 369 -9.43 -1.69 -7.71
N HIS A 370 -8.76 -2.70 -8.29
CA HIS A 370 -9.19 -4.11 -8.30
C HIS A 370 -10.55 -4.38 -8.99
N THR A 371 -11.15 -3.38 -9.64
CA THR A 371 -12.43 -3.57 -10.36
C THR A 371 -12.23 -4.24 -11.73
N ALA A 372 -13.32 -4.83 -12.25
CA ALA A 372 -13.33 -5.42 -13.58
C ALA A 372 -13.31 -4.37 -14.71
N ASP A 373 -13.63 -3.11 -14.40
CA ASP A 373 -13.62 -1.97 -15.34
C ASP A 373 -12.74 -0.84 -14.77
N GLU A 374 -11.48 -1.16 -14.52
CA GLU A 374 -10.53 -0.19 -13.98
C GLU A 374 -10.17 0.86 -15.02
N TRP A 375 -10.19 2.13 -14.61
CA TRP A 375 -9.84 3.26 -15.46
C TRP A 375 -9.27 4.44 -14.66
N ILE A 376 -8.59 5.34 -15.38
CA ILE A 376 -8.14 6.64 -14.88
C ILE A 376 -8.59 7.78 -15.80
N SER A 377 -8.91 8.95 -15.24
CA SER A 377 -9.14 10.18 -16.00
C SER A 377 -7.83 10.70 -16.59
N LEU A 378 -7.80 10.91 -17.92
CA LEU A 378 -6.63 11.46 -18.61
C LEU A 378 -6.33 12.91 -18.19
N ALA A 379 -7.37 13.68 -17.90
CA ALA A 379 -7.22 15.04 -17.38
C ALA A 379 -6.61 15.05 -15.99
N GLU A 380 -7.04 14.12 -15.12
CA GLU A 380 -6.51 14.00 -13.76
C GLU A 380 -5.07 13.45 -13.76
N LEU A 381 -4.78 12.48 -14.60
CA LEU A 381 -3.43 11.96 -14.83
C LEU A 381 -2.43 13.07 -15.20
N GLU A 382 -2.77 13.88 -16.19
CA GLU A 382 -1.90 14.98 -16.65
C GLU A 382 -1.80 16.09 -15.60
N ARG A 383 -2.91 16.40 -14.90
CA ARG A 383 -2.90 17.35 -13.78
C ARG A 383 -2.01 16.88 -12.65
N GLY A 384 -2.06 15.58 -12.29
CA GLY A 384 -1.21 14.99 -11.24
C GLY A 384 0.27 15.09 -11.58
N LYS A 385 0.64 14.76 -12.82
CA LYS A 385 2.01 14.92 -13.33
C LYS A 385 2.46 16.40 -13.23
N ASN A 386 1.62 17.34 -13.65
CA ASN A 386 1.97 18.76 -13.65
C ASN A 386 2.12 19.33 -12.21
N LEU A 387 1.23 18.96 -11.29
CA LEU A 387 1.33 19.35 -9.87
C LEU A 387 2.64 18.86 -9.26
N LEU A 388 2.97 17.59 -9.48
CA LEU A 388 4.21 17.02 -9.00
C LEU A 388 5.43 17.71 -9.62
N LEU A 389 5.45 17.92 -10.94
CA LEU A 389 6.54 18.59 -11.63
C LEU A 389 6.75 20.03 -11.11
N ASN A 390 5.67 20.76 -10.84
CA ASN A 390 5.73 22.11 -10.28
C ASN A 390 6.32 22.10 -8.86
N PHE A 391 5.93 21.13 -8.03
CA PHE A 391 6.54 20.94 -6.72
C PHE A 391 8.05 20.67 -6.85
N LEU A 392 8.45 19.72 -7.70
CA LEU A 392 9.85 19.37 -7.88
C LEU A 392 10.70 20.54 -8.41
N LYS A 393 10.13 21.39 -9.28
CA LYS A 393 10.79 22.63 -9.75
C LYS A 393 10.90 23.72 -8.69
N SER A 394 10.07 23.68 -7.65
CA SER A 394 10.10 24.66 -6.54
C SER A 394 11.12 24.35 -5.46
N LEU A 395 11.81 23.22 -5.57
CA LEU A 395 12.86 22.79 -4.64
C LEU A 395 14.19 23.51 -4.95
N SER A 396 15.01 23.68 -3.92
CA SER A 396 16.34 24.29 -4.04
C SER A 396 17.38 23.34 -4.62
#